data_f6300137870a06b2c8dc04659b200cc8
#
_entry.id   f6300137870a06b2c8dc04659b200cc8
#
_cell.length_a   1.000
_cell.length_b   1.000
_cell.length_c   1.000
_cell.angle_alpha   90.00
_cell.angle_beta   90.00
_cell.angle_gamma   90.00
#
_symmetry.space_group_name_H-M   'P 1'
#
loop_
_entity.id
_entity.type
_entity.pdbx_description
1 polymer ?
#
loop_
_entity_poly.entity_id
_entity_poly.type
_entity_poly.pdbx_seq_one_letter_code
_entity_poly.pdbx_strand_id
1 'polypeptide(L)'
;MGITAAIDGGSSGAGNWPVFKRTVVDNSYLNIFYSVNVSTSGQITESYPENVDPNHFDEVAVRHIFESDPEHARGLKLRYGAEVVEPFGEIVLDKTIELAEKLHCAITLHVTNAASPMDRIINKMRPGDVICHIYQGKQNTILDDNGKVKQAVWDARKRGVYFDSADARINHCYRVIYPAIAQGFYPDIISTDITKNGLFNNMLWGLPVVLSKWLNLGFPLIDVITACTFNPAKIHKLPWGIGTLKTGAKGNVTIFSVEDHPFHLKNRMGEEFDGKKMIMPQTTIVNGRIRFKSLYFPF
;
A
#
# COMPACT_ATOMS: atom_id res chain seq x y z
N MET A 1 15.48 1.99 -5.88
CA MET A 1 15.83 1.48 -7.22
C MET A 1 14.54 1.12 -7.95
N GLY A 2 14.30 1.71 -9.13
CA GLY A 2 13.07 1.48 -9.91
C GLY A 2 11.83 2.25 -9.46
N ILE A 3 11.88 3.03 -8.39
CA ILE A 3 10.73 3.78 -7.86
C ILE A 3 10.89 5.26 -8.20
N THR A 4 9.84 5.89 -8.69
CA THR A 4 9.82 7.31 -9.08
C THR A 4 8.82 8.13 -8.26
N ALA A 5 7.82 7.48 -7.70
CA ALA A 5 6.83 8.04 -6.80
C ALA A 5 6.45 7.03 -5.73
N ALA A 6 6.06 7.49 -4.57
CA ALA A 6 5.58 6.65 -3.48
C ALA A 6 4.42 7.34 -2.75
N ILE A 7 3.52 6.52 -2.21
CA ILE A 7 2.46 6.98 -1.31
C ILE A 7 2.80 6.48 0.08
N ASP A 8 3.11 7.39 0.98
CA ASP A 8 3.32 7.06 2.39
C ASP A 8 2.01 6.58 3.02
N GLY A 9 2.06 5.43 3.65
CA GLY A 9 0.91 4.74 4.21
C GLY A 9 0.50 5.25 5.60
N GLY A 10 0.68 6.53 5.89
CA GLY A 10 0.25 7.15 7.15
C GLY A 10 1.32 7.14 8.24
N SER A 11 2.58 7.35 7.89
CA SER A 11 3.64 7.58 8.89
C SER A 11 3.33 8.79 9.76
N SER A 12 2.68 9.82 9.19
CA SER A 12 2.33 11.06 9.88
C SER A 12 0.84 11.16 10.15
N GLY A 13 0.50 11.64 11.33
CA GLY A 13 -0.80 12.20 11.67
C GLY A 13 -0.76 13.73 11.67
N ALA A 14 -1.87 14.37 12.06
CA ALA A 14 -1.97 15.82 12.00
C ALA A 14 -0.97 16.54 12.92
N GLY A 15 -0.64 15.97 14.05
CA GLY A 15 0.25 16.59 15.04
C GLY A 15 1.72 16.66 14.64
N ASN A 16 2.19 15.77 13.79
CA ASN A 16 3.59 15.74 13.34
C ASN A 16 3.76 15.98 11.83
N TRP A 17 2.67 16.25 11.12
CA TRP A 17 2.67 16.52 9.67
C TRP A 17 3.64 17.66 9.25
N PRO A 18 3.75 18.81 9.93
CA PRO A 18 4.65 19.88 9.48
C PRO A 18 6.12 19.43 9.42
N VAL A 19 6.53 18.55 10.34
CA VAL A 19 7.87 17.97 10.33
C VAL A 19 8.02 16.98 9.19
N PHE A 20 7.08 16.06 9.03
CA PHE A 20 7.06 15.08 7.94
C PHE A 20 7.08 15.76 6.56
N LYS A 21 6.22 16.75 6.36
CA LYS A 21 6.14 17.51 5.11
C LYS A 21 7.50 18.11 4.76
N ARG A 22 8.09 18.87 5.69
CA ARG A 22 9.33 19.58 5.45
C ARG A 22 10.56 18.65 5.34
N THR A 23 10.63 17.59 6.14
CA THR A 23 11.84 16.75 6.19
C THR A 23 11.80 15.59 5.19
N VAL A 24 10.62 15.10 4.83
CA VAL A 24 10.47 13.94 3.94
C VAL A 24 9.90 14.35 2.59
N VAL A 25 8.71 14.93 2.55
CA VAL A 25 8.01 15.22 1.29
C VAL A 25 8.79 16.23 0.45
N ASP A 26 9.14 17.37 1.03
CA ASP A 26 9.79 18.47 0.32
C ASP A 26 11.27 18.22 -0.01
N ASN A 27 11.93 17.32 0.73
CA ASN A 27 13.34 17.02 0.53
C ASN A 27 13.61 15.71 -0.20
N SER A 28 12.57 14.96 -0.59
CA SER A 28 12.76 13.73 -1.34
C SER A 28 13.04 13.98 -2.83
N TYR A 29 13.92 13.16 -3.40
CA TYR A 29 14.04 13.08 -4.86
C TYR A 29 12.85 12.38 -5.52
N LEU A 30 12.16 11.54 -4.75
CA LEU A 30 10.93 10.89 -5.21
C LEU A 30 9.75 11.87 -5.08
N ASN A 31 8.74 11.64 -5.91
CA ASN A 31 7.45 12.31 -5.71
C ASN A 31 6.72 11.59 -4.58
N ILE A 32 6.71 12.17 -3.39
CA ILE A 32 6.06 11.59 -2.21
C ILE A 32 4.65 12.14 -2.07
N PHE A 33 3.69 11.24 -2.05
CA PHE A 33 2.30 11.47 -1.66
C PHE A 33 2.05 10.80 -0.32
N TYR A 34 0.95 11.08 0.36
CA TYR A 34 0.69 10.48 1.65
C TYR A 34 -0.79 10.41 2.01
N SER A 35 -1.14 9.40 2.79
CA SER A 35 -2.38 9.36 3.56
C SER A 35 -2.11 9.89 4.97
N VAL A 36 -3.00 10.74 5.49
CA VAL A 36 -2.90 11.25 6.86
C VAL A 36 -3.42 10.19 7.83
N ASN A 37 -2.62 9.81 8.81
CA ASN A 37 -3.06 8.87 9.84
C ASN A 37 -4.13 9.53 10.71
N VAL A 38 -5.20 8.78 11.06
CA VAL A 38 -6.25 9.26 11.97
C VAL A 38 -5.73 9.49 13.39
N SER A 39 -4.70 8.73 13.80
CA SER A 39 -3.92 9.05 15.00
C SER A 39 -3.17 10.36 14.79
N THR A 40 -3.38 11.35 15.65
CA THR A 40 -2.73 12.66 15.55
C THR A 40 -1.20 12.59 15.57
N SER A 41 -0.63 11.60 16.26
CA SER A 41 0.81 11.35 16.31
C SER A 41 1.31 10.49 15.14
N GLY A 42 0.44 9.89 14.34
CA GLY A 42 0.81 8.94 13.29
C GLY A 42 1.53 7.71 13.85
N GLN A 43 2.34 7.11 13.01
CA GLN A 43 3.25 6.01 13.36
C GLN A 43 4.65 6.58 13.62
N ILE A 44 4.88 7.17 14.79
CA ILE A 44 6.19 7.79 15.12
C ILE A 44 7.29 6.74 15.09
N THR A 45 7.02 5.59 15.67
CA THR A 45 7.88 4.40 15.58
C THR A 45 7.03 3.14 15.73
N GLU A 46 7.56 1.98 15.31
CA GLU A 46 6.93 0.68 15.59
C GLU A 46 6.95 0.32 17.10
N SER A 47 7.62 1.12 17.92
CA SER A 47 7.79 0.90 19.36
C SER A 47 6.72 1.57 20.22
N TYR A 48 5.97 2.50 19.66
CA TYR A 48 4.90 3.20 20.38
C TYR A 48 3.54 2.87 19.77
N PRO A 49 2.52 2.58 20.60
CA PRO A 49 1.17 2.34 20.11
C PRO A 49 0.58 3.61 19.48
N GLU A 50 -0.18 3.44 18.42
CA GLU A 50 -0.96 4.53 17.84
C GLU A 50 -2.15 4.84 18.75
N ASN A 51 -2.40 6.12 19.01
CA ASN A 51 -3.63 6.54 19.66
C ASN A 51 -4.74 6.69 18.62
N VAL A 52 -5.62 5.70 18.55
CA VAL A 52 -6.77 5.68 17.65
C VAL A 52 -8.11 5.94 18.38
N ASP A 53 -8.07 6.52 19.58
CA ASP A 53 -9.28 6.98 20.27
C ASP A 53 -10.00 8.00 19.38
N PRO A 54 -11.25 7.72 18.97
CA PRO A 54 -12.00 8.64 18.10
C PRO A 54 -12.21 10.04 18.68
N ASN A 55 -12.16 10.19 20.01
CA ASN A 55 -12.27 11.49 20.67
C ASN A 55 -11.03 12.38 20.42
N HIS A 56 -9.94 11.80 19.97
CA HIS A 56 -8.70 12.50 19.65
C HIS A 56 -8.49 12.69 18.14
N PHE A 57 -9.48 12.36 17.29
CA PHE A 57 -9.42 12.64 15.87
C PHE A 57 -9.56 14.15 15.65
N ASP A 58 -8.52 14.75 15.10
CA ASP A 58 -8.46 16.20 14.88
C ASP A 58 -8.93 16.55 13.46
N GLU A 59 -10.25 16.66 13.27
CA GLU A 59 -10.85 17.02 11.97
C GLU A 59 -10.32 18.34 11.46
N VAL A 60 -10.16 19.34 12.33
CA VAL A 60 -9.73 20.69 11.94
C VAL A 60 -8.31 20.67 11.40
N ALA A 61 -7.39 20.03 12.12
CA ALA A 61 -6.00 19.93 11.69
C ALA A 61 -5.85 19.06 10.42
N VAL A 62 -6.60 17.96 10.31
CA VAL A 62 -6.59 17.13 9.09
C VAL A 62 -7.14 17.92 7.89
N ARG A 63 -8.23 18.65 8.03
CA ARG A 63 -8.78 19.54 6.99
C ARG A 63 -7.76 20.56 6.55
N HIS A 64 -7.07 21.19 7.48
CA HIS A 64 -6.00 22.14 7.18
C HIS A 64 -4.87 21.51 6.34
N ILE A 65 -4.50 20.27 6.59
CA ILE A 65 -3.51 19.55 5.78
C ILE A 65 -3.97 19.40 4.33
N PHE A 66 -5.22 18.96 4.11
CA PHE A 66 -5.76 18.80 2.75
C PHE A 66 -5.86 20.14 2.00
N GLU A 67 -6.18 21.22 2.70
CA GLU A 67 -6.24 22.56 2.14
C GLU A 67 -4.86 23.15 1.84
N SER A 68 -3.87 22.87 2.71
CA SER A 68 -2.52 23.42 2.58
C SER A 68 -1.64 22.64 1.61
N ASP A 69 -1.89 21.35 1.41
CA ASP A 69 -1.08 20.49 0.54
C ASP A 69 -1.94 19.54 -0.33
N PRO A 70 -2.85 20.13 -1.15
CA PRO A 70 -3.80 19.36 -1.96
C PRO A 70 -3.14 18.50 -3.04
N GLU A 71 -1.90 18.79 -3.38
CA GLU A 71 -1.16 18.03 -4.40
C GLU A 71 -0.55 16.72 -3.85
N HIS A 72 -0.30 16.60 -2.54
CA HIS A 72 0.36 15.44 -1.96
C HIS A 72 -0.52 14.64 -0.99
N ALA A 73 -1.44 15.29 -0.26
CA ALA A 73 -2.38 14.60 0.62
C ALA A 73 -3.43 13.83 -0.20
N ARG A 74 -3.55 12.49 0.03
CA ARG A 74 -4.37 11.61 -0.82
C ARG A 74 -5.49 10.89 -0.11
N GLY A 75 -5.63 10.98 1.19
CA GLY A 75 -6.67 10.31 1.96
C GLY A 75 -6.31 10.15 3.41
N LEU A 76 -7.11 9.38 4.13
CA LEU A 76 -6.85 8.99 5.51
C LEU A 76 -6.22 7.60 5.57
N LYS A 77 -5.50 7.35 6.66
CA LYS A 77 -4.98 6.02 7.01
C LYS A 77 -5.53 5.60 8.38
N LEU A 78 -6.02 4.37 8.44
CA LEU A 78 -6.31 3.67 9.69
C LEU A 78 -5.60 2.32 9.71
N ARG A 79 -4.94 1.99 10.82
CA ARG A 79 -4.51 0.62 11.14
C ARG A 79 -5.60 -0.04 11.97
N TYR A 80 -6.34 -0.97 11.32
CA TYR A 80 -7.45 -1.69 11.94
C TYR A 80 -7.05 -3.11 12.36
N GLY A 81 -5.86 -3.26 12.93
CA GLY A 81 -5.42 -4.48 13.60
C GLY A 81 -5.97 -4.56 15.03
N ALA A 82 -6.27 -5.75 15.52
CA ALA A 82 -6.81 -5.95 16.87
C ALA A 82 -5.93 -5.29 17.93
N GLU A 83 -4.61 -5.42 17.80
CA GLU A 83 -3.62 -4.84 18.72
C GLU A 83 -3.63 -3.29 18.77
N VAL A 84 -4.25 -2.63 17.78
CA VAL A 84 -4.35 -1.17 17.72
C VAL A 84 -5.69 -0.66 18.21
N VAL A 85 -6.78 -1.33 17.78
CA VAL A 85 -8.14 -0.81 18.03
C VAL A 85 -8.88 -1.51 19.15
N GLU A 86 -8.32 -2.57 19.73
CA GLU A 86 -8.98 -3.38 20.77
C GLU A 86 -9.63 -2.58 21.91
N PRO A 87 -9.02 -1.49 22.43
CA PRO A 87 -9.64 -0.70 23.49
C PRO A 87 -10.95 -0.02 23.08
N PHE A 88 -11.14 0.24 21.80
CA PHE A 88 -12.27 1.04 21.27
C PHE A 88 -13.20 0.22 20.38
N GLY A 89 -12.73 -0.88 19.76
CA GLY A 89 -13.53 -1.74 18.90
C GLY A 89 -13.91 -1.11 17.55
N GLU A 90 -15.08 -1.50 17.03
CA GLU A 90 -15.53 -1.10 15.68
C GLU A 90 -15.82 0.40 15.53
N ILE A 91 -16.05 1.13 16.62
CA ILE A 91 -16.33 2.57 16.58
C ILE A 91 -15.18 3.36 15.91
N VAL A 92 -13.94 2.86 15.99
CA VAL A 92 -12.78 3.50 15.36
C VAL A 92 -12.93 3.54 13.85
N LEU A 93 -13.39 2.44 13.25
CA LEU A 93 -13.64 2.39 11.80
C LEU A 93 -14.80 3.30 11.41
N ASP A 94 -15.90 3.27 12.16
CA ASP A 94 -17.07 4.09 11.90
C ASP A 94 -16.74 5.59 11.95
N LYS A 95 -15.98 6.02 12.97
CA LYS A 95 -15.53 7.42 13.09
C LYS A 95 -14.50 7.81 12.03
N THR A 96 -13.68 6.88 11.57
CA THR A 96 -12.78 7.14 10.43
C THR A 96 -13.59 7.34 9.15
N ILE A 97 -14.64 6.56 8.93
CA ILE A 97 -15.52 6.70 7.77
C ILE A 97 -16.25 8.06 7.83
N GLU A 98 -16.84 8.42 8.98
CA GLU A 98 -17.48 9.72 9.18
C GLU A 98 -16.52 10.88 8.87
N LEU A 99 -15.27 10.80 9.36
CA LEU A 99 -14.26 11.82 9.10
C LEU A 99 -13.91 11.89 7.61
N ALA A 100 -13.73 10.75 6.96
CA ALA A 100 -13.41 10.69 5.53
C ALA A 100 -14.56 11.22 4.65
N GLU A 101 -15.82 11.02 5.05
CA GLU A 101 -16.98 11.58 4.37
C GLU A 101 -17.01 13.11 4.47
N LYS A 102 -16.80 13.67 5.66
CA LYS A 102 -16.70 15.11 5.89
C LYS A 102 -15.57 15.78 5.11
N LEU A 103 -14.47 15.05 4.90
CA LEU A 103 -13.31 15.53 4.18
C LEU A 103 -13.33 15.17 2.68
N HIS A 104 -14.36 14.47 2.22
CA HIS A 104 -14.50 13.99 0.84
C HIS A 104 -13.27 13.23 0.31
N CYS A 105 -12.67 12.40 1.16
CA CYS A 105 -11.48 11.65 0.83
C CYS A 105 -11.64 10.13 0.98
N ALA A 106 -10.73 9.37 0.40
CA ALA A 106 -10.66 7.91 0.54
C ALA A 106 -9.93 7.51 1.82
N ILE A 107 -10.15 6.27 2.25
CA ILE A 107 -9.45 5.63 3.36
C ILE A 107 -8.52 4.57 2.79
N THR A 108 -7.29 4.50 3.29
CA THR A 108 -6.40 3.37 3.17
C THR A 108 -6.42 2.60 4.48
N LEU A 109 -7.05 1.41 4.47
CA LEU A 109 -7.29 0.59 5.65
C LEU A 109 -6.31 -0.57 5.74
N HIS A 110 -5.56 -0.69 6.83
CA HIS A 110 -4.72 -1.84 7.14
C HIS A 110 -5.56 -2.90 7.88
N VAL A 111 -5.49 -4.15 7.41
CA VAL A 111 -6.30 -5.25 7.97
C VAL A 111 -5.47 -6.46 8.44
N THR A 112 -4.17 -6.30 8.71
CA THR A 112 -3.39 -7.37 9.31
C THR A 112 -3.92 -7.64 10.71
N ASN A 113 -4.24 -8.91 11.02
CA ASN A 113 -4.86 -9.27 12.29
C ASN A 113 -6.13 -8.46 12.57
N ALA A 114 -7.03 -8.36 11.58
CA ALA A 114 -8.20 -7.49 11.63
C ALA A 114 -9.05 -7.70 12.87
N ALA A 115 -9.45 -6.60 13.52
CA ALA A 115 -10.20 -6.62 14.78
C ALA A 115 -11.64 -7.16 14.65
N SER A 116 -12.17 -7.20 13.44
CA SER A 116 -13.53 -7.69 13.14
C SER A 116 -13.51 -8.65 11.95
N PRO A 117 -14.56 -9.47 11.77
CA PRO A 117 -14.72 -10.30 10.58
C PRO A 117 -14.63 -9.49 9.30
N MET A 118 -13.90 -10.03 8.29
CA MET A 118 -13.65 -9.34 7.03
C MET A 118 -14.93 -8.87 6.35
N ASP A 119 -16.00 -9.64 6.42
CA ASP A 119 -17.29 -9.27 5.83
C ASP A 119 -17.86 -7.98 6.45
N ARG A 120 -17.73 -7.80 7.76
CA ARG A 120 -18.17 -6.56 8.44
C ARG A 120 -17.34 -5.36 8.01
N ILE A 121 -16.01 -5.52 7.94
CA ILE A 121 -15.11 -4.47 7.53
C ILE A 121 -15.43 -4.04 6.10
N ILE A 122 -15.46 -5.01 5.18
CA ILE A 122 -15.62 -4.77 3.75
C ILE A 122 -16.97 -4.14 3.41
N ASN A 123 -18.03 -4.54 4.10
CA ASN A 123 -19.36 -3.97 3.88
C ASN A 123 -19.48 -2.50 4.29
N LYS A 124 -18.61 -2.02 5.18
CA LYS A 124 -18.52 -0.60 5.57
C LYS A 124 -17.70 0.24 4.58
N MET A 125 -16.80 -0.38 3.78
CA MET A 125 -15.91 0.35 2.87
C MET A 125 -16.66 0.92 1.67
N ARG A 126 -16.26 2.11 1.26
CA ARG A 126 -16.91 2.94 0.23
C ARG A 126 -16.18 2.84 -1.11
N PRO A 127 -16.82 3.15 -2.24
CA PRO A 127 -16.14 3.30 -3.51
C PRO A 127 -14.96 4.27 -3.41
N GLY A 128 -13.79 3.82 -3.87
CA GLY A 128 -12.53 4.58 -3.79
C GLY A 128 -11.66 4.27 -2.59
N ASP A 129 -12.19 3.63 -1.55
CA ASP A 129 -11.39 3.18 -0.41
C ASP A 129 -10.47 2.01 -0.80
N VAL A 130 -9.33 1.88 -0.12
CA VAL A 130 -8.31 0.86 -0.37
C VAL A 130 -8.12 0.00 0.87
N ILE A 131 -8.19 -1.32 0.72
CA ILE A 131 -7.88 -2.30 1.76
C ILE A 131 -6.48 -2.84 1.50
N CYS A 132 -5.54 -2.60 2.44
CA CYS A 132 -4.17 -3.07 2.39
C CYS A 132 -4.00 -4.41 3.10
N HIS A 133 -2.99 -5.18 2.70
CA HIS A 133 -2.62 -6.47 3.31
C HIS A 133 -3.68 -7.56 3.14
N ILE A 134 -4.34 -7.57 1.99
CA ILE A 134 -5.45 -8.49 1.74
C ILE A 134 -5.06 -9.97 1.79
N TYR A 135 -3.77 -10.28 1.63
CA TYR A 135 -3.25 -11.64 1.70
C TYR A 135 -2.57 -11.96 3.03
N GLN A 136 -2.87 -11.19 4.08
CA GLN A 136 -2.39 -11.49 5.43
C GLN A 136 -2.89 -12.86 5.92
N GLY A 137 -2.10 -13.57 6.70
CA GLY A 137 -2.37 -14.96 7.10
C GLY A 137 -2.80 -15.12 8.56
N LYS A 138 -3.11 -14.03 9.29
CA LYS A 138 -3.65 -14.08 10.64
C LYS A 138 -5.17 -14.28 10.58
N GLN A 139 -5.90 -13.94 11.63
CA GLN A 139 -7.36 -14.09 11.67
C GLN A 139 -8.09 -13.15 10.67
N ASN A 140 -9.35 -13.46 10.40
CA ASN A 140 -10.24 -12.66 9.56
C ASN A 140 -9.69 -12.39 8.15
N THR A 141 -9.22 -13.43 7.46
CA THR A 141 -8.73 -13.34 6.07
C THR A 141 -9.88 -13.09 5.08
N ILE A 142 -9.52 -12.85 3.81
CA ILE A 142 -10.47 -12.75 2.70
C ILE A 142 -11.08 -14.10 2.31
N LEU A 143 -10.56 -15.21 2.82
CA LEU A 143 -11.06 -16.56 2.52
C LEU A 143 -12.07 -17.02 3.58
N ASP A 144 -13.02 -17.83 3.15
CA ASP A 144 -13.87 -18.62 4.04
C ASP A 144 -13.18 -19.93 4.48
N ASP A 145 -13.86 -20.72 5.30
CA ASP A 145 -13.34 -21.98 5.83
C ASP A 145 -13.10 -23.05 4.74
N ASN A 146 -13.66 -22.90 3.56
CA ASN A 146 -13.45 -23.76 2.41
C ASN A 146 -12.36 -23.25 1.46
N GLY A 147 -11.64 -22.18 1.82
CA GLY A 147 -10.62 -21.55 1.00
C GLY A 147 -11.18 -20.74 -0.18
N LYS A 148 -12.47 -20.41 -0.18
CA LYS A 148 -13.06 -19.55 -1.19
C LYS A 148 -12.97 -18.09 -0.79
N VAL A 149 -12.69 -17.22 -1.76
CA VAL A 149 -12.78 -15.77 -1.55
C VAL A 149 -14.24 -15.43 -1.21
N LYS A 150 -14.42 -14.80 -0.06
CA LYS A 150 -15.74 -14.45 0.47
C LYS A 150 -16.53 -13.60 -0.52
N GLN A 151 -17.82 -13.85 -0.64
CA GLN A 151 -18.67 -13.11 -1.58
C GLN A 151 -18.66 -11.60 -1.32
N ALA A 152 -18.62 -11.18 -0.06
CA ALA A 152 -18.53 -9.77 0.32
C ALA A 152 -17.28 -9.08 -0.28
N VAL A 153 -16.16 -9.79 -0.45
CA VAL A 153 -14.92 -9.27 -1.07
C VAL A 153 -15.15 -8.99 -2.56
N TRP A 154 -15.80 -9.91 -3.28
CA TRP A 154 -16.16 -9.74 -4.68
C TRP A 154 -17.16 -8.59 -4.88
N ASP A 155 -18.14 -8.48 -4.00
CA ASP A 155 -19.16 -7.43 -4.07
C ASP A 155 -18.57 -6.05 -3.76
N ALA A 156 -17.62 -5.98 -2.81
CA ALA A 156 -16.89 -4.76 -2.54
C ALA A 156 -16.06 -4.30 -3.75
N ARG A 157 -15.37 -5.23 -4.42
CA ARG A 157 -14.64 -4.92 -5.67
C ARG A 157 -15.58 -4.35 -6.73
N LYS A 158 -16.75 -4.95 -6.92
CA LYS A 158 -17.78 -4.44 -7.84
C LYS A 158 -18.28 -3.05 -7.47
N ARG A 159 -18.35 -2.74 -6.17
CA ARG A 159 -18.71 -1.39 -5.68
C ARG A 159 -17.60 -0.36 -5.90
N GLY A 160 -16.38 -0.77 -6.23
CA GLY A 160 -15.24 0.11 -6.42
C GLY A 160 -14.36 0.28 -5.18
N VAL A 161 -14.39 -0.67 -4.26
CA VAL A 161 -13.35 -0.83 -3.22
C VAL A 161 -12.14 -1.49 -3.86
N TYR A 162 -10.95 -1.01 -3.57
CA TYR A 162 -9.70 -1.50 -4.13
C TYR A 162 -8.90 -2.31 -3.11
N PHE A 163 -8.08 -3.22 -3.62
CA PHE A 163 -7.33 -4.18 -2.83
C PHE A 163 -5.83 -4.09 -3.12
N ASP A 164 -5.04 -3.82 -2.08
CA ASP A 164 -3.59 -3.71 -2.16
C ASP A 164 -2.92 -4.91 -1.49
N SER A 165 -1.96 -5.52 -2.17
CA SER A 165 -1.15 -6.59 -1.60
C SER A 165 -0.37 -6.13 -0.39
N ALA A 166 0.24 -4.94 -0.47
CA ALA A 166 1.03 -4.31 0.58
C ALA A 166 1.87 -5.35 1.33
N ASP A 167 2.79 -5.97 0.61
CA ASP A 167 3.39 -7.27 0.94
C ASP A 167 3.95 -7.37 2.36
N ALA A 168 4.67 -6.37 2.84
CA ALA A 168 5.31 -6.35 4.14
C ALA A 168 5.83 -7.74 4.62
N ARG A 169 6.24 -7.85 5.86
CA ARG A 169 6.90 -9.06 6.35
C ARG A 169 5.98 -10.27 6.59
N ILE A 170 4.70 -10.01 6.89
CA ILE A 170 3.74 -11.06 7.30
C ILE A 170 2.45 -11.04 6.50
N ASN A 171 2.33 -10.12 5.55
CA ASN A 171 1.08 -9.84 4.86
C ASN A 171 0.97 -10.52 3.49
N HIS A 172 1.94 -11.37 3.13
CA HIS A 172 1.91 -12.17 1.91
C HIS A 172 1.97 -13.67 2.28
N CYS A 173 0.86 -14.17 2.75
CA CYS A 173 0.71 -15.56 3.14
C CYS A 173 0.30 -16.42 1.93
N TYR A 174 1.14 -17.36 1.54
CA TYR A 174 0.91 -18.18 0.34
C TYR A 174 -0.34 -19.05 0.46
N ARG A 175 -0.68 -19.53 1.69
CA ARG A 175 -1.95 -20.26 1.92
C ARG A 175 -3.19 -19.41 1.70
N VAL A 176 -3.07 -18.06 1.65
CA VAL A 176 -4.14 -17.13 1.26
C VAL A 176 -4.02 -16.75 -0.21
N ILE A 177 -2.80 -16.50 -0.70
CA ILE A 177 -2.54 -16.08 -2.08
C ILE A 177 -2.96 -17.17 -3.06
N TYR A 178 -2.49 -18.41 -2.91
CA TYR A 178 -2.77 -19.46 -3.88
C TYR A 178 -4.27 -19.73 -4.09
N PRO A 179 -5.09 -19.91 -3.04
CA PRO A 179 -6.53 -20.07 -3.25
C PRO A 179 -7.19 -18.84 -3.86
N ALA A 180 -6.74 -17.63 -3.50
CA ALA A 180 -7.31 -16.40 -4.05
C ALA A 180 -7.02 -16.25 -5.55
N ILE A 181 -5.76 -16.41 -5.98
CA ILE A 181 -5.40 -16.29 -7.39
C ILE A 181 -5.96 -17.43 -8.24
N ALA A 182 -6.12 -18.64 -7.69
CA ALA A 182 -6.78 -19.74 -8.38
C ALA A 182 -8.26 -19.44 -8.71
N GLN A 183 -8.88 -18.51 -8.00
CA GLN A 183 -10.23 -18.00 -8.24
C GLN A 183 -10.23 -16.70 -9.06
N GLY A 184 -9.04 -16.23 -9.54
CA GLY A 184 -8.90 -14.99 -10.29
C GLY A 184 -8.89 -13.71 -9.43
N PHE A 185 -8.72 -13.84 -8.10
CA PHE A 185 -8.65 -12.69 -7.21
C PHE A 185 -7.21 -12.21 -7.09
N TYR A 186 -6.80 -11.34 -8.01
CA TYR A 186 -5.51 -10.63 -7.99
C TYR A 186 -5.65 -9.26 -7.33
N PRO A 187 -4.56 -8.65 -6.81
CA PRO A 187 -4.61 -7.33 -6.21
C PRO A 187 -4.80 -6.25 -7.28
N ASP A 188 -5.50 -5.16 -6.93
CA ASP A 188 -5.60 -3.97 -7.77
C ASP A 188 -4.31 -3.13 -7.69
N ILE A 189 -3.64 -3.16 -6.54
CA ILE A 189 -2.38 -2.47 -6.27
C ILE A 189 -1.35 -3.50 -5.75
N ILE A 190 -0.13 -3.40 -6.26
CA ILE A 190 1.03 -4.11 -5.73
C ILE A 190 1.95 -3.08 -5.09
N SER A 191 2.08 -3.15 -3.77
CA SER A 191 2.96 -2.29 -2.99
C SER A 191 3.79 -3.10 -1.98
N THR A 192 4.75 -2.47 -1.32
CA THR A 192 5.72 -3.15 -0.47
C THR A 192 5.44 -3.04 1.02
N ASP A 193 4.78 -1.96 1.45
CA ASP A 193 4.74 -1.56 2.87
C ASP A 193 6.15 -1.60 3.51
N ILE A 194 7.12 -1.01 2.81
CA ILE A 194 8.51 -1.02 3.25
C ILE A 194 8.69 -0.08 4.44
N THR A 195 9.20 -0.61 5.54
CA THR A 195 9.55 0.16 6.72
C THR A 195 11.05 0.10 6.98
N LYS A 196 11.58 1.09 7.72
CA LYS A 196 12.99 1.12 8.13
C LYS A 196 13.40 -0.17 8.86
N ASN A 197 12.59 -0.59 9.82
CA ASN A 197 12.83 -1.81 10.59
C ASN A 197 12.84 -3.06 9.68
N GLY A 198 11.88 -3.16 8.77
CA GLY A 198 11.83 -4.25 7.81
C GLY A 198 13.03 -4.30 6.87
N LEU A 199 13.46 -3.15 6.36
CA LEU A 199 14.58 -3.04 5.43
C LEU A 199 15.90 -3.49 6.06
N PHE A 200 16.21 -3.02 7.28
CA PHE A 200 17.49 -3.31 7.92
C PHE A 200 17.54 -4.66 8.64
N ASN A 201 16.42 -5.30 8.89
CA ASN A 201 16.37 -6.63 9.49
C ASN A 201 16.21 -7.76 8.45
N ASN A 202 16.52 -7.51 7.17
CA ASN A 202 16.44 -8.47 6.06
C ASN A 202 15.09 -9.19 5.92
N MET A 203 13.99 -8.48 6.24
CA MET A 203 12.66 -9.09 6.28
C MET A 203 11.70 -8.52 5.24
N LEU A 204 12.10 -7.47 4.53
CA LEU A 204 11.33 -6.88 3.45
C LEU A 204 12.10 -6.92 2.15
N TRP A 205 11.34 -7.04 1.09
CA TRP A 205 11.86 -7.00 -0.26
C TRP A 205 11.52 -5.65 -0.89
N GLY A 206 12.47 -5.11 -1.66
CA GLY A 206 12.20 -3.95 -2.49
C GLY A 206 11.15 -4.26 -3.55
N LEU A 207 10.52 -3.22 -4.09
CA LEU A 207 9.45 -3.38 -5.07
C LEU A 207 9.81 -4.31 -6.26
N PRO A 208 11.02 -4.28 -6.84
CA PRO A 208 11.36 -5.20 -7.94
C PRO A 208 11.22 -6.68 -7.57
N VAL A 209 11.58 -7.07 -6.34
CA VAL A 209 11.43 -8.45 -5.87
C VAL A 209 9.95 -8.80 -5.67
N VAL A 210 9.16 -7.88 -5.10
CA VAL A 210 7.71 -8.05 -4.95
C VAL A 210 7.03 -8.21 -6.30
N LEU A 211 7.38 -7.40 -7.30
CA LEU A 211 6.85 -7.53 -8.66
C LEU A 211 7.27 -8.86 -9.30
N SER A 212 8.52 -9.27 -9.10
CA SER A 212 9.03 -10.56 -9.58
C SER A 212 8.26 -11.73 -8.98
N LYS A 213 7.91 -11.67 -7.70
CA LYS A 213 7.06 -12.66 -7.05
C LYS A 213 5.71 -12.77 -7.76
N TRP A 214 5.00 -11.66 -7.97
CA TRP A 214 3.70 -11.67 -8.63
C TRP A 214 3.78 -12.18 -10.08
N LEU A 215 4.86 -11.84 -10.81
CA LEU A 215 5.12 -12.37 -12.15
C LEU A 215 5.25 -13.90 -12.13
N ASN A 216 5.99 -14.46 -11.15
CA ASN A 216 6.17 -15.91 -11.01
C ASN A 216 4.92 -16.62 -10.43
N LEU A 217 4.01 -15.90 -9.79
CA LEU A 217 2.68 -16.39 -9.40
C LEU A 217 1.68 -16.42 -10.58
N GLY A 218 2.13 -16.07 -11.79
CA GLY A 218 1.31 -16.15 -13.01
C GLY A 218 0.55 -14.86 -13.33
N PHE A 219 0.76 -13.77 -12.60
CA PHE A 219 0.16 -12.48 -12.98
C PHE A 219 0.91 -11.93 -14.19
N PRO A 220 0.22 -11.61 -15.30
CA PRO A 220 0.89 -11.15 -16.52
C PRO A 220 1.74 -9.91 -16.26
N LEU A 221 2.90 -9.80 -16.94
CA LEU A 221 3.83 -8.68 -16.73
C LEU A 221 3.15 -7.32 -16.86
N ILE A 222 2.29 -7.15 -17.88
CA ILE A 222 1.59 -5.88 -18.08
C ILE A 222 0.68 -5.53 -16.91
N ASP A 223 0.03 -6.53 -16.30
CA ASP A 223 -0.86 -6.34 -15.16
C ASP A 223 -0.07 -6.07 -13.88
N VAL A 224 1.09 -6.75 -13.69
CA VAL A 224 2.03 -6.47 -12.59
C VAL A 224 2.50 -5.01 -12.65
N ILE A 225 2.90 -4.54 -13.84
CA ILE A 225 3.33 -3.14 -14.01
C ILE A 225 2.16 -2.17 -13.84
N THR A 226 1.00 -2.49 -14.36
CA THR A 226 -0.21 -1.67 -14.20
C THR A 226 -0.59 -1.53 -12.72
N ALA A 227 -0.52 -2.62 -11.95
CA ALA A 227 -0.84 -2.65 -10.52
C ALA A 227 0.14 -1.86 -9.64
N CYS A 228 1.37 -1.59 -10.12
CA CYS A 228 2.33 -0.77 -9.36
C CYS A 228 2.55 0.64 -9.96
N THR A 229 1.87 1.00 -11.05
CA THR A 229 2.02 2.30 -11.73
C THR A 229 0.68 2.99 -11.95
N PHE A 230 -0.04 2.60 -12.98
CA PHE A 230 -1.28 3.24 -13.40
C PHE A 230 -2.40 3.12 -12.36
N ASN A 231 -2.60 1.93 -11.79
CA ASN A 231 -3.67 1.70 -10.83
C ASN A 231 -3.51 2.55 -9.57
N PRO A 232 -2.39 2.52 -8.83
CA PRO A 232 -2.23 3.37 -7.66
C PRO A 232 -2.34 4.85 -7.99
N ALA A 233 -1.81 5.30 -9.15
CA ALA A 233 -1.93 6.69 -9.57
C ALA A 233 -3.38 7.10 -9.83
N LYS A 234 -4.16 6.24 -10.51
CA LYS A 234 -5.60 6.47 -10.77
C LYS A 234 -6.42 6.44 -9.49
N ILE A 235 -6.23 5.42 -8.65
CA ILE A 235 -7.00 5.19 -7.41
C ILE A 235 -6.80 6.35 -6.43
N HIS A 236 -5.55 6.75 -6.23
CA HIS A 236 -5.21 7.86 -5.34
C HIS A 236 -5.24 9.24 -6.03
N LYS A 237 -5.70 9.30 -7.28
CA LYS A 237 -5.84 10.55 -8.07
C LYS A 237 -4.55 11.37 -8.07
N LEU A 238 -3.40 10.72 -8.35
CA LEU A 238 -2.11 11.40 -8.36
C LEU A 238 -2.03 12.43 -9.51
N PRO A 239 -1.48 13.61 -9.25
CA PRO A 239 -1.35 14.67 -10.26
C PRO A 239 -0.22 14.37 -11.26
N TRP A 240 0.02 15.27 -12.19
CA TRP A 240 1.17 15.36 -13.09
C TRP A 240 1.36 14.18 -14.05
N GLY A 241 0.30 13.39 -14.29
CA GLY A 241 0.37 12.23 -15.18
C GLY A 241 1.23 11.08 -14.65
N ILE A 242 1.51 11.04 -13.34
CA ILE A 242 2.23 9.93 -12.68
C ILE A 242 1.53 8.60 -12.99
N GLY A 243 2.33 7.55 -13.16
CA GLY A 243 1.85 6.22 -13.56
C GLY A 243 1.59 6.05 -15.06
N THR A 244 1.92 7.06 -15.88
CA THR A 244 1.76 6.99 -17.33
C THR A 244 3.00 7.51 -18.07
N LEU A 245 3.13 7.13 -19.36
CA LEU A 245 4.13 7.65 -20.29
C LEU A 245 3.49 8.60 -21.33
N LYS A 246 2.35 9.21 -21.02
CA LYS A 246 1.69 10.14 -21.94
C LYS A 246 2.51 11.41 -22.12
N THR A 247 2.44 12.00 -23.32
CA THR A 247 3.02 13.33 -23.59
C THR A 247 2.49 14.35 -22.59
N GLY A 248 3.39 15.13 -22.00
CA GLY A 248 3.05 16.11 -20.94
C GLY A 248 3.06 15.54 -19.53
N ALA A 249 3.17 14.24 -19.34
CA ALA A 249 3.39 13.67 -18.02
C ALA A 249 4.77 14.05 -17.47
N LYS A 250 4.88 14.09 -16.14
CA LYS A 250 6.15 14.32 -15.44
C LYS A 250 7.15 13.24 -15.84
N GLY A 251 8.40 13.60 -16.11
CA GLY A 251 9.46 12.71 -16.63
C GLY A 251 9.91 11.67 -15.59
N ASN A 252 9.03 10.72 -15.29
CA ASN A 252 9.23 9.61 -14.36
C ASN A 252 9.22 8.30 -15.12
N VAL A 253 10.39 7.68 -15.29
CA VAL A 253 10.56 6.48 -16.10
C VAL A 253 11.51 5.50 -15.42
N THR A 254 11.14 4.24 -15.40
CA THR A 254 12.04 3.15 -15.04
C THR A 254 12.21 2.21 -16.22
N ILE A 255 13.47 2.00 -16.62
CA ILE A 255 13.87 1.00 -17.61
C ILE A 255 14.31 -0.23 -16.81
N PHE A 256 13.77 -1.39 -17.17
CA PHE A 256 14.10 -2.66 -16.53
C PHE A 256 14.21 -3.79 -17.55
N SER A 257 14.89 -4.85 -17.18
CA SER A 257 14.87 -6.15 -17.86
C SER A 257 14.07 -7.17 -17.03
N VAL A 258 13.59 -8.21 -17.70
CA VAL A 258 13.10 -9.43 -17.07
C VAL A 258 14.09 -10.53 -17.40
N GLU A 259 14.73 -11.06 -16.39
CA GLU A 259 15.83 -12.01 -16.55
C GLU A 259 15.47 -13.38 -15.96
N ASP A 260 15.99 -14.43 -16.58
CA ASP A 260 15.98 -15.77 -15.98
C ASP A 260 16.99 -15.78 -14.83
N HIS A 261 16.50 -15.56 -13.65
CA HIS A 261 17.29 -15.45 -12.41
C HIS A 261 16.54 -16.17 -11.28
N PRO A 262 16.89 -17.40 -10.98
CA PRO A 262 16.28 -18.14 -9.88
C PRO A 262 16.50 -17.45 -8.54
N PHE A 263 15.45 -17.37 -7.73
CA PHE A 263 15.51 -16.80 -6.39
C PHE A 263 14.59 -17.56 -5.44
N HIS A 264 14.95 -17.55 -4.17
CA HIS A 264 14.21 -18.18 -3.09
C HIS A 264 13.76 -17.12 -2.07
N LEU A 265 12.49 -17.13 -1.70
CA LEU A 265 11.92 -16.24 -0.70
C LEU A 265 11.34 -17.07 0.44
N LYS A 266 11.49 -16.57 1.66
CA LYS A 266 10.84 -17.11 2.85
C LYS A 266 10.13 -15.99 3.58
N ASN A 267 8.82 -16.15 3.82
CA ASN A 267 8.05 -15.17 4.57
C ASN A 267 8.19 -15.40 6.08
N ARG A 268 7.63 -14.49 6.88
CA ARG A 268 7.69 -14.61 8.36
C ARG A 268 6.84 -15.74 8.93
N MET A 269 5.94 -16.30 8.14
CA MET A 269 5.13 -17.47 8.52
C MET A 269 5.88 -18.80 8.28
N GLY A 270 7.11 -18.73 7.76
CA GLY A 270 7.92 -19.89 7.42
C GLY A 270 7.58 -20.52 6.08
N GLU A 271 6.69 -19.93 5.30
CA GLU A 271 6.33 -20.40 3.97
C GLU A 271 7.40 -19.98 2.96
N GLU A 272 7.70 -20.84 2.00
CA GLU A 272 8.76 -20.69 1.02
C GLU A 272 8.19 -20.54 -0.39
N PHE A 273 8.92 -19.82 -1.25
CA PHE A 273 8.55 -19.55 -2.63
C PHE A 273 9.80 -19.50 -3.52
N ASP A 274 9.79 -20.27 -4.59
CA ASP A 274 10.84 -20.29 -5.60
C ASP A 274 10.38 -19.55 -6.86
N GLY A 275 11.11 -18.50 -7.24
CA GLY A 275 10.91 -17.78 -8.48
C GLY A 275 11.99 -18.12 -9.51
N LYS A 276 11.66 -17.94 -10.79
CA LYS A 276 12.56 -18.19 -11.92
C LYS A 276 12.93 -16.94 -12.70
N LYS A 277 12.08 -15.91 -12.66
CA LYS A 277 12.26 -14.67 -13.41
C LYS A 277 12.29 -13.49 -12.45
N MET A 278 13.25 -12.59 -12.67
CA MET A 278 13.40 -11.38 -11.85
C MET A 278 13.32 -10.12 -12.70
N ILE A 279 12.57 -9.15 -12.20
CA ILE A 279 12.50 -7.78 -12.74
C ILE A 279 13.68 -7.00 -12.19
N MET A 280 14.58 -6.58 -13.08
CA MET A 280 15.85 -5.91 -12.75
C MET A 280 15.85 -4.47 -13.24
N PRO A 281 15.70 -3.47 -12.35
CA PRO A 281 15.79 -2.06 -12.74
C PRO A 281 17.19 -1.73 -13.27
N GLN A 282 17.24 -1.15 -14.45
CA GLN A 282 18.47 -0.75 -15.13
C GLN A 282 18.71 0.75 -15.02
N THR A 283 17.68 1.55 -15.24
CA THR A 283 17.77 3.01 -15.11
C THR A 283 16.48 3.54 -14.47
N THR A 284 16.62 4.48 -13.53
CA THR A 284 15.49 5.21 -12.94
C THR A 284 15.66 6.69 -13.17
N ILE A 285 14.68 7.30 -13.82
CA ILE A 285 14.59 8.72 -14.10
C ILE A 285 13.47 9.30 -13.25
N VAL A 286 13.77 10.32 -12.45
CA VAL A 286 12.80 11.02 -11.62
C VAL A 286 12.80 12.48 -11.98
N ASN A 287 11.66 13.02 -12.36
CA ASN A 287 11.49 14.42 -12.75
C ASN A 287 12.49 14.82 -13.86
N GLY A 288 12.69 13.93 -14.87
CA GLY A 288 13.59 14.16 -16.01
C GLY A 288 15.07 13.96 -15.68
N ARG A 289 15.44 13.55 -14.47
CA ARG A 289 16.85 13.36 -14.08
C ARG A 289 17.13 11.90 -13.76
N ILE A 290 18.22 11.35 -14.30
CA ILE A 290 18.70 10.01 -13.95
C ILE A 290 19.09 10.01 -12.48
N ARG A 291 18.45 9.15 -11.67
CA ARG A 291 18.71 8.99 -10.24
C ARG A 291 19.35 7.65 -9.90
N PHE A 292 19.19 6.69 -10.75
CA PHE A 292 19.84 5.39 -10.64
C PHE A 292 20.18 4.87 -12.05
N LYS A 293 21.33 4.24 -12.17
CA LYS A 293 21.77 3.50 -13.35
C LYS A 293 22.55 2.27 -12.88
N SER A 294 22.15 1.10 -13.37
CA SER A 294 22.89 -0.13 -13.14
C SER A 294 24.26 -0.07 -13.83
N LEU A 295 25.31 -0.51 -13.16
CA LEU A 295 26.65 -0.61 -13.74
C LEU A 295 26.75 -1.72 -14.80
N TYR A 296 25.82 -2.65 -14.77
CA TYR A 296 25.78 -3.80 -15.70
C TYR A 296 24.87 -3.55 -16.91
N PHE A 297 24.29 -2.36 -17.04
CA PHE A 297 23.46 -2.04 -18.18
C PHE A 297 24.34 -1.69 -19.39
N PRO A 298 24.35 -2.51 -20.47
CA PRO A 298 25.08 -2.17 -21.68
C PRO A 298 24.46 -0.92 -22.32
N PHE A 299 25.30 -0.09 -22.87
CA PHE A 299 24.90 1.15 -23.55
C PHE A 299 24.39 0.87 -24.96
#